data_b342468f14236b9ce769536b9c767dc4
#
_entry.id   b342468f14236b9ce769536b9c767dc4
#
_cell.length_a   1.000
_cell.length_b   1.000
_cell.length_c   1.000
_cell.angle_alpha   90.00
_cell.angle_beta   90.00
_cell.angle_gamma   90.00
#
_symmetry.space_group_name_H-M   'P 1'
#
loop_
_entity.id
_entity.type
_entity.pdbx_description
1 polymer ?
#
loop_
_entity_poly.entity_id
_entity_poly.type
_entity_poly.pdbx_seq_one_letter_code
_entity_poly.pdbx_strand_id
1 'polypeptide(L)'
;FRRVLFRSMKNVATEAKRCRLAGMEFLEGIPGSIGGGLRMNAGAMGGELFDVVETVRLMDPAGKVFEMPADSIQVAYRGCPLLNNQIALGAVLKGEPDTTEAIAARMAEFSKQRWGSQPKARSAGCIFKNSEDIPAGKLVDELGLKGASEGGAMVSEEHGNFIVNKGGATAGDILRLIGRIQERALTERGIELKTEVQIIGGEDRDA
;
A
#
# COMPACT_ATOMS: atom_id res chain seq x y z
N PHE A 1 9.62 -20.57 -1.21
CA PHE A 1 9.85 -19.55 -0.18
C PHE A 1 8.84 -19.71 0.95
N ARG A 2 9.14 -20.49 1.99
CA ARG A 2 8.27 -20.71 3.14
C ARG A 2 8.66 -19.82 4.32
N ARG A 3 7.67 -19.15 4.95
CA ARG A 3 7.71 -18.37 6.20
C ARG A 3 8.14 -16.92 6.04
N VAL A 4 7.20 -16.04 5.64
CA VAL A 4 7.57 -14.65 5.34
C VAL A 4 6.68 -13.60 6.01
N LEU A 5 5.77 -13.98 6.93
CA LEU A 5 4.71 -13.08 7.40
C LEU A 5 5.23 -11.77 8.02
N PHE A 6 6.31 -11.84 8.82
CA PHE A 6 6.91 -10.67 9.47
C PHE A 6 8.10 -10.09 8.69
N ARG A 7 8.49 -10.68 7.55
CA ARG A 7 9.53 -10.09 6.72
C ARG A 7 8.98 -8.87 5.98
N SER A 8 9.80 -7.83 5.86
CA SER A 8 9.46 -6.69 5.01
C SER A 8 9.39 -7.12 3.55
N MET A 9 8.52 -6.50 2.78
CA MET A 9 8.40 -6.74 1.34
C MET A 9 9.73 -6.53 0.62
N LYS A 10 10.48 -5.50 1.01
CA LYS A 10 11.86 -5.26 0.54
C LYS A 10 12.79 -6.47 0.75
N ASN A 11 12.75 -7.10 1.93
CA ASN A 11 13.58 -8.28 2.20
C ASN A 11 13.19 -9.47 1.34
N VAL A 12 11.90 -9.59 1.00
CA VAL A 12 11.41 -10.64 0.09
C VAL A 12 11.95 -10.41 -1.32
N ALA A 13 11.85 -9.18 -1.85
CA ALA A 13 12.42 -8.85 -3.16
C ALA A 13 13.94 -9.13 -3.22
N THR A 14 14.66 -8.75 -2.16
CA THR A 14 16.12 -9.01 -2.07
C THR A 14 16.43 -10.51 -2.09
N GLU A 15 15.64 -11.31 -1.36
CA GLU A 15 15.84 -12.75 -1.29
C GLU A 15 15.43 -13.44 -2.60
N ALA A 16 14.34 -12.99 -3.23
CA ALA A 16 13.94 -13.47 -4.55
C ALA A 16 15.07 -13.26 -5.60
N LYS A 17 15.67 -12.07 -5.60
CA LYS A 17 16.85 -11.78 -6.42
C LYS A 17 18.00 -12.76 -6.13
N ARG A 18 18.31 -13.02 -4.85
CA ARG A 18 19.37 -13.97 -4.46
C ARG A 18 19.09 -15.39 -4.96
N CYS A 19 17.80 -15.76 -5.01
CA CYS A 19 17.33 -17.04 -5.53
C CYS A 19 17.14 -17.06 -7.05
N ARG A 20 17.43 -15.95 -7.76
CA ARG A 20 17.22 -15.78 -9.21
C ARG A 20 15.77 -15.98 -9.63
N LEU A 21 14.84 -15.44 -8.84
CA LEU A 21 13.39 -15.46 -9.07
C LEU A 21 12.91 -14.05 -9.36
N ALA A 22 12.45 -13.84 -10.59
CA ALA A 22 11.82 -12.61 -11.05
C ALA A 22 10.33 -12.54 -10.67
N GLY A 23 9.70 -11.37 -10.84
CA GLY A 23 8.28 -11.10 -10.60
C GLY A 23 8.00 -10.43 -9.26
N MET A 24 8.98 -10.34 -8.36
CA MET A 24 8.84 -9.74 -7.03
C MET A 24 9.57 -8.40 -6.86
N GLU A 25 10.10 -7.82 -7.95
CA GLU A 25 10.90 -6.60 -7.93
C GLU A 25 10.12 -5.38 -7.40
N PHE A 26 8.82 -5.32 -7.70
CA PHE A 26 7.94 -4.23 -7.26
C PHE A 26 7.80 -4.13 -5.73
N LEU A 27 8.06 -5.23 -5.01
CA LEU A 27 8.01 -5.28 -3.55
C LEU A 27 9.15 -4.48 -2.88
N GLU A 28 10.24 -4.20 -3.61
CA GLU A 28 11.43 -3.48 -3.09
C GLU A 28 11.06 -2.12 -2.50
N GLY A 29 10.19 -1.39 -3.18
CA GLY A 29 9.79 -0.05 -2.78
C GLY A 29 8.60 0.02 -1.81
N ILE A 30 7.88 -1.08 -1.54
CA ILE A 30 6.68 -1.07 -0.71
C ILE A 30 7.06 -1.22 0.77
N PRO A 31 6.78 -0.22 1.63
CA PRO A 31 7.03 -0.36 3.06
C PRO A 31 6.02 -1.32 3.71
N GLY A 32 6.43 -2.03 4.73
CA GLY A 32 5.57 -2.93 5.48
C GLY A 32 5.96 -4.40 5.36
N SER A 33 5.17 -5.25 6.02
CA SER A 33 5.35 -6.70 6.05
C SER A 33 4.51 -7.41 5.00
N ILE A 34 4.87 -8.64 4.69
CA ILE A 34 4.08 -9.51 3.78
C ILE A 34 2.65 -9.71 4.33
N GLY A 35 2.47 -9.87 5.64
CA GLY A 35 1.13 -10.01 6.22
C GLY A 35 0.23 -8.80 5.97
N GLY A 36 0.76 -7.58 6.16
CA GLY A 36 0.06 -6.35 5.79
C GLY A 36 -0.16 -6.23 4.29
N GLY A 37 0.85 -6.65 3.49
CA GLY A 37 0.75 -6.69 2.04
C GLY A 37 -0.37 -7.62 1.54
N LEU A 38 -0.51 -8.81 2.12
CA LEU A 38 -1.60 -9.75 1.81
C LEU A 38 -2.96 -9.14 2.12
N ARG A 39 -3.12 -8.53 3.31
CA ARG A 39 -4.38 -7.89 3.70
C ARG A 39 -4.79 -6.77 2.75
N MET A 40 -3.82 -6.01 2.26
CA MET A 40 -4.05 -4.86 1.38
C MET A 40 -3.94 -5.19 -0.11
N ASN A 41 -3.65 -6.43 -0.49
CA ASN A 41 -3.23 -6.77 -1.85
C ASN A 41 -2.27 -5.69 -2.37
N ALA A 42 -1.17 -5.49 -1.61
CA ALA A 42 -0.28 -4.36 -1.83
C ALA A 42 0.33 -4.40 -3.23
N GLY A 43 0.27 -3.28 -3.93
CA GLY A 43 0.76 -3.19 -5.29
C GLY A 43 1.52 -1.89 -5.58
N ALA A 44 2.44 -1.97 -6.53
CA ALA A 44 3.21 -0.86 -7.05
C ALA A 44 3.76 -1.23 -8.43
N MET A 45 4.06 -0.22 -9.26
CA MET A 45 4.72 -0.42 -10.57
C MET A 45 4.01 -1.43 -11.48
N GLY A 46 2.67 -1.49 -11.40
CA GLY A 46 1.85 -2.38 -12.23
C GLY A 46 1.72 -3.82 -11.72
N GLY A 47 2.35 -4.19 -10.60
CA GLY A 47 2.20 -5.51 -9.97
C GLY A 47 1.46 -5.43 -8.64
N GLU A 48 0.76 -6.49 -8.27
CA GLU A 48 0.09 -6.68 -6.99
C GLU A 48 0.59 -7.96 -6.30
N LEU A 49 0.50 -8.00 -4.96
CA LEU A 49 1.09 -9.12 -4.21
C LEU A 49 0.47 -10.48 -4.60
N PHE A 50 -0.84 -10.52 -4.86
CA PHE A 50 -1.49 -11.76 -5.25
C PHE A 50 -1.11 -12.27 -6.65
N ASP A 51 -0.46 -11.47 -7.50
CA ASP A 51 0.08 -11.94 -8.78
C ASP A 51 1.21 -12.97 -8.57
N VAL A 52 1.91 -12.88 -7.45
CA VAL A 52 3.05 -13.74 -7.10
C VAL A 52 2.79 -14.68 -5.93
N VAL A 53 1.58 -14.66 -5.33
CA VAL A 53 1.19 -15.61 -4.28
C VAL A 53 0.69 -16.89 -4.94
N GLU A 54 1.17 -18.04 -4.46
CA GLU A 54 0.70 -19.38 -4.85
C GLU A 54 -0.29 -19.93 -3.84
N THR A 55 0.06 -19.88 -2.54
CA THR A 55 -0.82 -20.32 -1.44
C THR A 55 -0.68 -19.42 -0.24
N VAL A 56 -1.76 -19.28 0.54
CA VAL A 56 -1.77 -18.60 1.82
C VAL A 56 -2.13 -19.59 2.93
N ARG A 57 -1.32 -19.63 3.98
CA ARG A 57 -1.62 -20.35 5.21
C ARG A 57 -2.36 -19.43 6.16
N LEU A 58 -3.52 -19.84 6.60
CA LEU A 58 -4.48 -19.06 7.35
C LEU A 58 -4.81 -19.72 8.69
N MET A 59 -5.31 -18.92 9.62
CA MET A 59 -5.94 -19.37 10.85
C MET A 59 -7.27 -18.63 11.01
N ASP A 60 -8.34 -19.38 11.28
CA ASP A 60 -9.65 -18.81 11.57
C ASP A 60 -9.75 -18.32 13.04
N PRO A 61 -10.80 -17.58 13.42
CA PRO A 61 -11.03 -17.13 14.80
C PRO A 61 -11.15 -18.24 15.83
N ALA A 62 -11.48 -19.47 15.39
CA ALA A 62 -11.54 -20.67 16.26
C ALA A 62 -10.17 -21.33 16.44
N GLY A 63 -9.11 -20.81 15.79
CA GLY A 63 -7.75 -21.34 15.87
C GLY A 63 -7.45 -22.48 14.90
N LYS A 64 -8.38 -22.83 14.01
CA LYS A 64 -8.15 -23.84 12.98
C LYS A 64 -7.22 -23.31 11.90
N VAL A 65 -6.15 -24.04 11.63
CA VAL A 65 -5.16 -23.70 10.60
C VAL A 65 -5.43 -24.48 9.33
N PHE A 66 -5.38 -23.78 8.19
CA PHE A 66 -5.59 -24.35 6.85
C PHE A 66 -4.79 -23.58 5.79
N GLU A 67 -4.68 -24.14 4.61
CA GLU A 67 -4.03 -23.50 3.46
C GLU A 67 -5.06 -23.31 2.33
N MET A 68 -4.97 -22.19 1.62
CA MET A 68 -5.80 -21.89 0.46
C MET A 68 -4.93 -21.51 -0.74
N PRO A 69 -5.21 -22.06 -1.94
CA PRO A 69 -4.62 -21.56 -3.18
C PRO A 69 -5.02 -20.11 -3.42
N ALA A 70 -4.10 -19.31 -3.97
CA ALA A 70 -4.34 -17.89 -4.21
C ALA A 70 -5.49 -17.63 -5.19
N ASP A 71 -5.68 -18.50 -6.18
CA ASP A 71 -6.76 -18.43 -7.18
C ASP A 71 -8.17 -18.64 -6.59
N SER A 72 -8.26 -19.25 -5.41
CA SER A 72 -9.52 -19.41 -4.66
C SER A 72 -9.81 -18.23 -3.72
N ILE A 73 -8.90 -17.27 -3.59
CA ILE A 73 -9.03 -16.10 -2.72
C ILE A 73 -9.47 -14.89 -3.54
N GLN A 74 -10.64 -14.35 -3.22
CA GLN A 74 -11.07 -13.09 -3.84
C GLN A 74 -10.23 -11.93 -3.30
N VAL A 75 -9.64 -11.18 -4.22
CA VAL A 75 -8.92 -9.96 -3.93
C VAL A 75 -9.53 -8.78 -4.68
N ALA A 76 -9.32 -7.59 -4.16
CA ALA A 76 -9.73 -6.35 -4.77
C ALA A 76 -8.57 -5.35 -4.75
N TYR A 77 -8.72 -4.27 -5.49
CA TYR A 77 -7.78 -3.14 -5.40
C TYR A 77 -7.66 -2.67 -3.94
N ARG A 78 -6.46 -2.78 -3.40
CA ARG A 78 -6.14 -2.45 -1.99
C ARG A 78 -7.00 -3.20 -0.97
N GLY A 79 -7.24 -4.49 -1.20
CA GLY A 79 -7.98 -5.29 -0.24
C GLY A 79 -8.00 -6.79 -0.51
N CYS A 80 -8.07 -7.54 0.59
CA CYS A 80 -8.34 -8.97 0.63
C CYS A 80 -9.42 -9.22 1.69
N PRO A 81 -10.72 -9.26 1.31
CA PRO A 81 -11.83 -9.36 2.28
C PRO A 81 -11.72 -10.57 3.22
N LEU A 82 -11.19 -11.70 2.74
CA LEU A 82 -10.93 -12.88 3.55
C LEU A 82 -10.10 -12.56 4.80
N LEU A 83 -9.08 -11.69 4.65
CA LEU A 83 -8.18 -11.30 5.73
C LEU A 83 -8.75 -10.24 6.69
N ASN A 84 -10.02 -9.88 6.56
CA ASN A 84 -10.72 -9.11 7.60
C ASN A 84 -11.04 -9.99 8.81
N ASN A 85 -11.31 -11.28 8.57
CA ASN A 85 -11.76 -12.24 9.61
C ASN A 85 -10.81 -13.43 9.77
N GLN A 86 -9.74 -13.52 9.00
CA GLN A 86 -8.74 -14.57 9.07
C GLN A 86 -7.37 -13.98 9.37
N ILE A 87 -6.51 -14.76 10.02
CA ILE A 87 -5.13 -14.39 10.30
C ILE A 87 -4.23 -15.11 9.30
N ALA A 88 -3.48 -14.35 8.48
CA ALA A 88 -2.46 -14.92 7.64
C ALA A 88 -1.27 -15.37 8.49
N LEU A 89 -0.87 -16.65 8.37
CA LEU A 89 0.27 -17.24 9.08
C LEU A 89 1.50 -17.39 8.18
N GLY A 90 1.33 -17.32 6.86
CA GLY A 90 2.41 -17.43 5.88
C GLY A 90 1.86 -17.45 4.47
N ALA A 91 2.76 -17.32 3.50
CA ALA A 91 2.45 -17.47 2.09
C ALA A 91 3.59 -18.19 1.37
N VAL A 92 3.23 -18.90 0.30
CA VAL A 92 4.17 -19.38 -0.71
C VAL A 92 4.12 -18.39 -1.85
N LEU A 93 5.28 -17.88 -2.24
CA LEU A 93 5.41 -16.96 -3.37
C LEU A 93 6.08 -17.70 -4.52
N LYS A 94 5.61 -17.47 -5.73
CA LYS A 94 6.18 -17.98 -6.98
C LYS A 94 6.92 -16.86 -7.72
N GLY A 95 7.90 -17.23 -8.49
CA GLY A 95 8.63 -16.32 -9.37
C GLY A 95 9.24 -17.12 -10.53
N GLU A 96 9.52 -16.43 -11.61
CA GLU A 96 10.12 -17.02 -12.81
C GLU A 96 11.65 -16.97 -12.74
N PRO A 97 12.36 -18.01 -13.20
CA PRO A 97 13.82 -17.99 -13.25
C PRO A 97 14.35 -16.86 -14.11
N ASP A 98 15.31 -16.08 -13.58
CA ASP A 98 15.97 -15.00 -14.32
C ASP A 98 17.37 -14.73 -13.74
N THR A 99 18.16 -13.91 -14.42
CA THR A 99 19.50 -13.53 -13.96
C THR A 99 19.43 -12.50 -12.83
N THR A 100 20.39 -12.56 -11.92
CA THR A 100 20.51 -11.61 -10.81
C THR A 100 20.65 -10.18 -11.32
N GLU A 101 21.35 -10.00 -12.44
CA GLU A 101 21.61 -8.71 -13.08
C GLU A 101 20.33 -8.10 -13.65
N ALA A 102 19.51 -8.89 -14.35
CA ALA A 102 18.23 -8.43 -14.91
C ALA A 102 17.24 -8.05 -13.78
N ILE A 103 17.11 -8.88 -12.75
CA ILE A 103 16.29 -8.59 -11.57
C ILE A 103 16.77 -7.31 -10.87
N ALA A 104 18.10 -7.16 -10.68
CA ALA A 104 18.66 -5.97 -10.05
C ALA A 104 18.40 -4.70 -10.86
N ALA A 105 18.47 -4.77 -12.18
CA ALA A 105 18.16 -3.63 -13.07
C ALA A 105 16.70 -3.18 -12.93
N ARG A 106 15.74 -4.11 -12.91
CA ARG A 106 14.30 -3.79 -12.69
C ARG A 106 14.05 -3.20 -11.31
N MET A 107 14.66 -3.77 -10.25
CA MET A 107 14.56 -3.22 -8.89
C MET A 107 15.09 -1.78 -8.82
N ALA A 108 16.23 -1.49 -9.48
CA ALA A 108 16.80 -0.15 -9.52
C ALA A 108 15.90 0.84 -10.27
N GLU A 109 15.31 0.41 -11.39
CA GLU A 109 14.37 1.24 -12.16
C GLU A 109 13.10 1.55 -11.35
N PHE A 110 12.49 0.56 -10.70
CA PHE A 110 11.32 0.77 -9.84
C PHE A 110 11.64 1.68 -8.64
N SER A 111 12.81 1.51 -8.05
CA SER A 111 13.30 2.39 -6.97
C SER A 111 13.45 3.83 -7.47
N LYS A 112 14.04 4.04 -8.66
CA LYS A 112 14.20 5.37 -9.27
C LYS A 112 12.86 6.04 -9.54
N GLN A 113 11.91 5.32 -10.16
CA GLN A 113 10.55 5.82 -10.44
C GLN A 113 9.84 6.23 -9.15
N ARG A 114 9.92 5.39 -8.12
CA ARG A 114 9.30 5.66 -6.82
C ARG A 114 9.86 6.92 -6.17
N TRP A 115 11.16 7.01 -6.03
CA TRP A 115 11.82 8.17 -5.38
C TRP A 115 11.82 9.43 -6.23
N GLY A 116 11.51 9.32 -7.52
CA GLY A 116 11.28 10.46 -8.40
C GLY A 116 9.90 11.10 -8.26
N SER A 117 8.92 10.37 -7.67
CA SER A 117 7.53 10.81 -7.60
C SER A 117 6.93 10.85 -6.18
N GLN A 118 7.60 10.29 -5.18
CA GLN A 118 7.08 10.20 -3.82
C GLN A 118 7.96 10.93 -2.81
N PRO A 119 7.35 11.56 -1.78
CA PRO A 119 8.11 12.29 -0.78
C PRO A 119 8.97 11.34 0.07
N LYS A 120 10.17 11.81 0.43
CA LYS A 120 11.06 11.12 1.37
C LYS A 120 10.69 11.38 2.83
N ALA A 121 9.86 12.39 3.07
CA ALA A 121 9.39 12.75 4.40
C ALA A 121 8.51 11.65 5.01
N ARG A 122 8.44 11.62 6.34
CA ARG A 122 7.60 10.64 7.06
C ARG A 122 6.12 10.84 6.69
N SER A 123 5.48 9.79 6.22
CA SER A 123 4.07 9.76 5.82
C SER A 123 3.50 8.36 6.01
N ALA A 124 2.18 8.24 5.88
CA ALA A 124 1.48 6.95 5.88
C ALA A 124 1.35 6.34 4.46
N GLY A 125 2.03 6.89 3.46
CA GLY A 125 1.85 6.52 2.06
C GLY A 125 0.71 7.31 1.40
N CYS A 126 0.08 6.72 0.37
CA CYS A 126 -1.11 7.29 -0.25
C CYS A 126 -2.26 7.34 0.75
N ILE A 127 -2.93 8.49 0.83
CA ILE A 127 -4.05 8.71 1.75
C ILE A 127 -5.35 8.19 1.17
N PHE A 128 -5.57 8.40 -0.12
CA PHE A 128 -6.83 8.04 -0.81
C PHE A 128 -6.59 6.96 -1.86
N LYS A 129 -7.60 6.13 -2.07
CA LYS A 129 -7.67 5.23 -3.23
C LYS A 129 -7.85 6.07 -4.49
N ASN A 130 -7.27 5.62 -5.60
CA ASN A 130 -7.56 6.23 -6.89
C ASN A 130 -9.01 5.92 -7.29
N SER A 131 -9.70 6.93 -7.84
CA SER A 131 -10.98 6.72 -8.50
C SER A 131 -10.78 6.22 -9.93
N GLU A 132 -11.85 5.75 -10.55
CA GLU A 132 -11.82 5.30 -11.96
C GLU A 132 -11.55 6.46 -12.92
N ASP A 133 -12.04 7.67 -12.58
CA ASP A 133 -11.98 8.84 -13.45
C ASP A 133 -10.63 9.57 -13.38
N ILE A 134 -10.05 9.67 -12.18
CA ILE A 134 -8.84 10.46 -11.96
C ILE A 134 -8.01 9.91 -10.80
N PRO A 135 -6.67 9.81 -10.93
CA PRO A 135 -5.80 9.51 -9.80
C PRO A 135 -5.95 10.55 -8.67
N ALA A 136 -6.10 10.08 -7.43
CA ALA A 136 -6.34 10.96 -6.28
C ALA A 136 -5.27 12.05 -6.11
N GLY A 137 -4.00 11.72 -6.35
CA GLY A 137 -2.91 12.71 -6.28
C GLY A 137 -3.03 13.81 -7.32
N LYS A 138 -3.50 13.49 -8.52
CA LYS A 138 -3.77 14.48 -9.58
C LYS A 138 -4.97 15.36 -9.22
N LEU A 139 -6.04 14.77 -8.69
CA LEU A 139 -7.20 15.54 -8.24
C LEU A 139 -6.82 16.55 -7.15
N VAL A 140 -6.05 16.14 -6.14
CA VAL A 140 -5.57 17.02 -5.05
C VAL A 140 -4.68 18.15 -5.58
N ASP A 141 -3.86 17.86 -6.59
CA ASP A 141 -3.02 18.86 -7.28
C ASP A 141 -3.88 19.88 -8.04
N GLU A 142 -4.83 19.43 -8.84
CA GLU A 142 -5.78 20.28 -9.59
C GLU A 142 -6.69 21.13 -8.69
N LEU A 143 -6.96 20.69 -7.46
CA LEU A 143 -7.67 21.46 -6.44
C LEU A 143 -6.77 22.50 -5.74
N GLY A 144 -5.48 22.59 -6.11
CA GLY A 144 -4.53 23.52 -5.51
C GLY A 144 -4.25 23.23 -4.02
N LEU A 145 -4.32 21.97 -3.61
CA LEU A 145 -4.17 21.58 -2.19
C LEU A 145 -2.77 21.10 -1.81
N LYS A 146 -1.83 21.01 -2.75
CA LYS A 146 -0.41 20.79 -2.41
C LYS A 146 0.08 21.92 -1.49
N GLY A 147 0.85 21.58 -0.45
CA GLY A 147 1.30 22.51 0.57
C GLY A 147 0.26 22.92 1.62
N ALA A 148 -1.03 22.57 1.45
CA ALA A 148 -2.04 22.82 2.46
C ALA A 148 -1.67 22.11 3.77
N SER A 149 -1.82 22.82 4.91
CA SER A 149 -1.33 22.35 6.20
C SER A 149 -2.39 22.46 7.30
N GLU A 150 -2.29 21.55 8.28
CA GLU A 150 -3.02 21.57 9.53
C GLU A 150 -2.07 21.12 10.64
N GLY A 151 -1.80 22.00 11.61
CA GLY A 151 -0.79 21.74 12.64
C GLY A 151 0.56 21.32 12.04
N GLY A 152 1.06 20.16 12.42
CA GLY A 152 2.30 19.59 11.89
C GLY A 152 2.15 18.76 10.62
N ALA A 153 0.93 18.55 10.10
CA ALA A 153 0.64 17.81 8.89
C ALA A 153 0.57 18.72 7.66
N MET A 154 1.06 18.25 6.51
CA MET A 154 1.01 19.00 5.25
C MET A 154 0.81 18.06 4.06
N VAL A 155 -0.02 18.45 3.09
CA VAL A 155 -0.07 17.80 1.77
C VAL A 155 1.28 18.00 1.09
N SER A 156 1.91 16.92 0.64
CA SER A 156 3.22 16.97 0.01
C SER A 156 3.20 17.84 -1.27
N GLU A 157 4.21 18.65 -1.44
CA GLU A 157 4.46 19.40 -2.68
C GLU A 157 4.85 18.46 -3.84
N GLU A 158 5.47 17.32 -3.53
CA GLU A 158 5.94 16.35 -4.51
C GLU A 158 4.80 15.49 -5.05
N HIS A 159 3.84 15.10 -4.16
CA HIS A 159 2.75 14.19 -4.52
C HIS A 159 1.46 14.48 -3.74
N GLY A 160 0.41 14.94 -4.42
CA GLY A 160 -0.85 15.36 -3.80
C GLY A 160 -1.58 14.30 -2.96
N ASN A 161 -1.33 13.00 -3.18
CA ASN A 161 -1.93 11.93 -2.37
C ASN A 161 -1.11 11.53 -1.14
N PHE A 162 -0.15 12.37 -0.72
CA PHE A 162 0.66 12.14 0.48
C PHE A 162 0.48 13.28 1.47
N ILE A 163 0.19 12.93 2.71
CA ILE A 163 0.28 13.86 3.84
C ILE A 163 1.57 13.54 4.60
N VAL A 164 2.45 14.52 4.67
CA VAL A 164 3.75 14.41 5.34
C VAL A 164 3.72 15.03 6.72
N ASN A 165 4.46 14.45 7.65
CA ASN A 165 4.69 15.00 8.97
C ASN A 165 5.92 15.93 8.93
N LYS A 166 5.69 17.25 9.01
CA LYS A 166 6.75 18.28 9.05
C LYS A 166 7.38 18.46 10.42
N GLY A 167 6.84 17.79 11.42
CA GLY A 167 7.26 17.84 12.82
C GLY A 167 6.07 18.05 13.74
N GLY A 168 5.88 17.12 14.69
CA GLY A 168 4.83 17.22 15.70
C GLY A 168 3.39 17.06 15.20
N ALA A 169 3.16 16.50 13.99
CA ALA A 169 1.81 16.23 13.52
C ALA A 169 1.09 15.25 14.43
N THR A 170 -0.13 15.60 14.83
CA THR A 170 -1.04 14.71 15.55
C THR A 170 -1.92 13.93 14.57
N ALA A 171 -2.54 12.83 15.03
CA ALA A 171 -3.55 12.14 14.22
C ALA A 171 -4.72 13.06 13.87
N GLY A 172 -5.14 13.94 14.80
CA GLY A 172 -6.17 14.93 14.57
C GLY A 172 -5.83 15.91 13.43
N ASP A 173 -4.57 16.34 13.31
CA ASP A 173 -4.14 17.22 12.21
C ASP A 173 -4.29 16.51 10.87
N ILE A 174 -3.87 15.25 10.79
CA ILE A 174 -3.99 14.43 9.58
C ILE A 174 -5.46 14.22 9.21
N LEU A 175 -6.32 13.88 10.18
CA LEU A 175 -7.74 13.66 9.94
C LEU A 175 -8.46 14.93 9.48
N ARG A 176 -8.16 16.09 10.05
CA ARG A 176 -8.72 17.36 9.59
C ARG A 176 -8.31 17.67 8.15
N LEU A 177 -7.04 17.41 7.82
CA LEU A 177 -6.55 17.63 6.46
C LEU A 177 -7.19 16.66 5.46
N ILE A 178 -7.40 15.40 5.84
CA ILE A 178 -8.15 14.41 5.05
C ILE A 178 -9.57 14.92 4.80
N GLY A 179 -10.30 15.32 5.85
CA GLY A 179 -11.68 15.83 5.72
C GLY A 179 -11.77 17.06 4.81
N ARG A 180 -10.83 18.02 4.95
CA ARG A 180 -10.75 19.18 4.07
C ARG A 180 -10.54 18.82 2.61
N ILE A 181 -9.70 17.83 2.31
CA ILE A 181 -9.47 17.35 0.94
C ILE A 181 -10.73 16.68 0.39
N GLN A 182 -11.38 15.82 1.18
CA GLN A 182 -12.62 15.14 0.80
C GLN A 182 -13.75 16.14 0.51
N GLU A 183 -13.95 17.14 1.38
CA GLU A 183 -14.93 18.20 1.19
C GLU A 183 -14.70 18.98 -0.11
N ARG A 184 -13.46 19.41 -0.36
CA ARG A 184 -13.10 20.14 -1.58
C ARG A 184 -13.29 19.29 -2.84
N ALA A 185 -12.92 18.00 -2.81
CA ALA A 185 -13.09 17.09 -3.93
C ALA A 185 -14.59 16.88 -4.24
N LEU A 186 -15.42 16.71 -3.22
CA LEU A 186 -16.86 16.55 -3.38
C LEU A 186 -17.53 17.83 -3.88
N THR A 187 -17.25 18.96 -3.26
CA THR A 187 -17.95 20.23 -3.58
C THR A 187 -17.54 20.83 -4.92
N GLU A 188 -16.26 20.70 -5.32
CA GLU A 188 -15.76 21.33 -6.54
C GLU A 188 -15.76 20.41 -7.75
N ARG A 189 -15.74 19.10 -7.54
CA ARG A 189 -15.62 18.11 -8.63
C ARG A 189 -16.66 17.00 -8.59
N GLY A 190 -17.51 16.94 -7.53
CA GLY A 190 -18.48 15.86 -7.34
C GLY A 190 -17.86 14.49 -7.09
N ILE A 191 -16.58 14.43 -6.69
CA ILE A 191 -15.82 13.18 -6.52
C ILE A 191 -15.71 12.86 -5.04
N GLU A 192 -16.22 11.68 -4.64
CA GLU A 192 -16.07 11.15 -3.29
C GLU A 192 -14.73 10.40 -3.16
N LEU A 193 -13.78 10.98 -2.42
CA LEU A 193 -12.50 10.34 -2.14
C LEU A 193 -12.61 9.35 -0.97
N LYS A 194 -12.28 8.08 -1.23
CA LYS A 194 -12.22 7.03 -0.19
C LYS A 194 -10.81 6.88 0.32
N THR A 195 -10.64 6.81 1.64
CA THR A 195 -9.31 6.63 2.25
C THR A 195 -8.74 5.24 1.93
N GLU A 196 -7.44 5.19 1.64
CA GLU A 196 -6.64 3.96 1.60
C GLU A 196 -6.06 3.67 3.00
N VAL A 197 -5.71 4.71 3.75
CA VAL A 197 -5.25 4.58 5.14
C VAL A 197 -6.37 4.07 6.04
N GLN A 198 -6.03 3.18 6.97
CA GLN A 198 -6.95 2.67 7.97
C GLN A 198 -6.79 3.46 9.28
N ILE A 199 -7.91 3.97 9.80
CA ILE A 199 -7.95 4.70 11.08
C ILE A 199 -8.28 3.67 12.16
N ILE A 200 -7.37 3.52 13.15
CA ILE A 200 -7.51 2.56 14.25
C ILE A 200 -7.57 3.35 15.57
N GLY A 201 -8.50 2.98 16.45
CA GLY A 201 -8.60 3.57 17.79
C GLY A 201 -9.30 4.94 17.84
N GLY A 202 -9.98 5.35 16.78
CA GLY A 202 -10.96 6.43 16.83
C GLY A 202 -12.24 5.91 17.49
N GLU A 203 -12.91 6.72 18.35
CA GLU A 203 -14.31 6.47 18.67
C GLU A 203 -15.07 6.40 17.33
N ASP A 204 -15.92 5.37 17.19
CA ASP A 204 -16.81 5.23 16.04
C ASP A 204 -17.60 6.55 15.88
N ARG A 205 -17.12 7.42 15.00
CA ARG A 205 -17.93 8.52 14.51
C ARG A 205 -18.63 8.00 13.27
N ASP A 206 -19.81 7.47 13.57
CA ASP A 206 -20.93 7.19 12.69
C ASP A 206 -20.72 6.12 11.60
N ALA A 207 -21.39 4.98 11.88
CA ALA A 207 -21.84 4.02 10.89
C ALA A 207 -22.77 4.68 9.86
#